data_744f6fa20a43bb783e69972647fc0034
#
_entry.id   744f6fa20a43bb783e69972647fc0034
#
_cell.length_a   1.000
_cell.length_b   1.000
_cell.length_c   1.000
_cell.angle_alpha   90.00
_cell.angle_beta   90.00
_cell.angle_gamma   90.00
#
_symmetry.space_group_name_H-M   'P 1'
#
loop_
_entity.id
_entity.type
_entity.pdbx_description
1 polymer ?
#
loop_
_entity_poly.entity_id
_entity_poly.type
_entity_poly.pdbx_seq_one_letter_code
_entity_poly.pdbx_strand_id
1 'polypeptide(L)'
;VCMVNAACGASLSRTESDDVLDGIQKKIELAMNNCFVQNTAAPLDSLFTKLNKLEDGNGMVPYWKAYITYYKSVFYLKLGKKEDSGKVIKEASAILNDIGNKTSETYALLALVQSFSIQFASGMAAGRISAGIRENAGKALELDSTNVRGWYVLGSNDYYTPASFGGGKKVEYYLKKATSSPDKNTDDSS
;
A
#
# COMPACT_ATOMS: atom_id res chain seq x y z
N VAL A 1 3.01 24.47 -58.51
CA VAL A 1 2.10 23.77 -57.55
C VAL A 1 2.95 23.17 -56.48
N CYS A 2 3.11 23.90 -55.36
CA CYS A 2 3.77 23.38 -54.13
C CYS A 2 2.69 22.80 -53.25
N MET A 3 2.73 21.48 -52.99
CA MET A 3 1.97 20.86 -51.92
C MET A 3 2.81 20.90 -50.64
N VAL A 4 2.38 21.67 -49.67
CA VAL A 4 2.93 21.68 -48.32
C VAL A 4 2.20 20.59 -47.54
N ASN A 5 2.90 19.47 -47.27
CA ASN A 5 2.43 18.46 -46.32
C ASN A 5 2.61 19.00 -44.90
N ALA A 6 1.53 19.45 -44.29
CA ALA A 6 1.49 19.73 -42.88
C ALA A 6 1.39 18.38 -42.13
N ALA A 7 2.51 17.89 -41.61
CA ALA A 7 2.51 16.82 -40.61
C ALA A 7 1.90 17.38 -39.34
N CYS A 8 0.64 17.05 -39.10
CA CYS A 8 -0.05 17.29 -37.82
C CYS A 8 0.54 16.33 -36.80
N GLY A 9 1.51 16.78 -36.02
CA GLY A 9 1.99 16.09 -34.85
C GLY A 9 0.87 16.07 -33.82
N ALA A 10 0.14 14.98 -33.73
CA ALA A 10 -0.77 14.73 -32.61
C ALA A 10 0.08 14.59 -31.36
N SER A 11 0.19 15.64 -30.56
CA SER A 11 0.62 15.52 -29.16
C SER A 11 -0.44 14.70 -28.48
N LEU A 12 -0.11 13.47 -28.07
CA LEU A 12 -0.94 12.66 -27.20
C LEU A 12 -1.21 13.50 -25.95
N SER A 13 -2.44 13.97 -25.81
CA SER A 13 -2.86 14.60 -24.55
C SER A 13 -2.82 13.53 -23.48
N ARG A 14 -1.94 13.72 -22.51
CA ARG A 14 -1.87 12.89 -21.29
C ARG A 14 -3.26 12.88 -20.66
N THR A 15 -3.82 11.69 -20.41
CA THR A 15 -5.15 11.61 -19.80
C THR A 15 -5.07 12.10 -18.35
N GLU A 16 -6.18 12.60 -17.79
CA GLU A 16 -6.23 13.06 -16.39
C GLU A 16 -5.86 11.90 -15.42
N SER A 17 -6.15 10.67 -15.81
CA SER A 17 -5.75 9.46 -15.08
C SER A 17 -4.23 9.28 -15.03
N ASP A 18 -3.54 9.46 -16.15
CA ASP A 18 -2.08 9.33 -16.22
C ASP A 18 -1.41 10.38 -15.32
N ASP A 19 -1.94 11.61 -15.31
CA ASP A 19 -1.41 12.68 -14.46
C ASP A 19 -1.61 12.41 -12.96
N VAL A 20 -2.72 11.80 -12.54
CA VAL A 20 -2.96 11.47 -11.12
C VAL A 20 -2.08 10.31 -10.66
N LEU A 21 -1.93 9.25 -11.47
CA LEU A 21 -1.21 8.02 -11.11
C LEU A 21 0.31 8.16 -11.27
N ASP A 22 0.79 9.05 -12.14
CA ASP A 22 2.22 9.29 -12.33
C ASP A 22 2.87 9.76 -11.02
N GLY A 23 3.89 9.04 -10.55
CA GLY A 23 4.57 9.32 -9.28
C GLY A 23 3.63 9.33 -8.06
N ILE A 24 2.54 8.58 -8.10
CA ILE A 24 1.49 8.57 -7.05
C ILE A 24 2.07 8.27 -5.68
N GLN A 25 3.07 7.40 -5.56
CA GLN A 25 3.70 7.09 -4.29
C GLN A 25 4.34 8.34 -3.67
N LYS A 26 5.12 9.10 -4.45
CA LYS A 26 5.72 10.36 -3.98
C LYS A 26 4.66 11.40 -3.61
N LYS A 27 3.54 11.45 -4.36
CA LYS A 27 2.40 12.31 -4.02
C LYS A 27 1.76 11.93 -2.69
N ILE A 28 1.66 10.63 -2.39
CA ILE A 28 1.14 10.14 -1.10
C ILE A 28 2.10 10.49 0.05
N GLU A 29 3.39 10.29 -0.13
CA GLU A 29 4.41 10.64 0.86
C GLU A 29 4.41 12.15 1.17
N LEU A 30 4.32 13.00 0.14
CA LEU A 30 4.19 14.45 0.30
C LEU A 30 2.89 14.83 1.00
N ALA A 31 1.76 14.21 0.63
CA ALA A 31 0.47 14.43 1.27
C ALA A 31 0.52 14.04 2.75
N MET A 32 1.17 12.93 3.09
CA MET A 32 1.36 12.50 4.48
C MET A 32 2.18 13.52 5.29
N ASN A 33 3.28 14.02 4.73
CA ASN A 33 4.07 15.08 5.38
C ASN A 33 3.23 16.35 5.60
N ASN A 34 2.46 16.77 4.60
CA ASN A 34 1.56 17.92 4.69
C ASN A 34 0.44 17.71 5.72
N CYS A 35 -0.03 16.48 5.95
CA CYS A 35 -0.98 16.19 7.02
C CYS A 35 -0.43 16.56 8.40
N PHE A 36 0.84 16.27 8.67
CA PHE A 36 1.49 16.65 9.94
C PHE A 36 1.73 18.14 10.03
N VAL A 37 2.17 18.80 8.95
CA VAL A 37 2.39 20.24 8.93
C VAL A 37 1.09 21.02 9.17
N GLN A 38 -0.02 20.57 8.56
CA GLN A 38 -1.32 21.22 8.64
C GLN A 38 -2.20 20.70 9.79
N ASN A 39 -1.76 19.65 10.48
CA ASN A 39 -2.51 18.96 11.53
C ASN A 39 -3.91 18.50 11.08
N THR A 40 -4.04 18.03 9.85
CA THR A 40 -5.30 17.58 9.23
C THR A 40 -5.05 16.47 8.21
N ALA A 41 -6.03 15.58 8.01
CA ALA A 41 -5.98 14.55 6.97
C ALA A 41 -6.34 15.08 5.56
N ALA A 42 -6.71 16.35 5.42
CA ALA A 42 -7.19 16.93 4.16
C ALA A 42 -6.27 16.71 2.95
N PRO A 43 -4.92 16.76 3.05
CA PRO A 43 -4.05 16.45 1.92
C PRO A 43 -4.22 15.02 1.38
N LEU A 44 -4.34 14.01 2.26
CA LEU A 44 -4.61 12.62 1.86
C LEU A 44 -6.04 12.46 1.32
N ASP A 45 -7.03 13.11 1.95
CA ASP A 45 -8.43 13.09 1.48
C ASP A 45 -8.58 13.71 0.09
N SER A 46 -7.85 14.78 -0.20
CA SER A 46 -7.82 15.41 -1.52
C SER A 46 -7.30 14.45 -2.59
N LEU A 47 -6.21 13.73 -2.30
CA LEU A 47 -5.64 12.76 -3.23
C LEU A 47 -6.58 11.56 -3.44
N PHE A 48 -7.20 11.06 -2.36
CA PHE A 48 -8.21 10.01 -2.42
C PHE A 48 -9.40 10.43 -3.30
N THR A 49 -9.87 11.68 -3.17
CA THR A 49 -10.97 12.22 -3.97
C THR A 49 -10.62 12.31 -5.46
N LYS A 50 -9.37 12.63 -5.80
CA LYS A 50 -8.90 12.60 -7.20
C LYS A 50 -8.95 11.18 -7.76
N LEU A 51 -8.49 10.16 -7.00
CA LEU A 51 -8.57 8.76 -7.41
C LEU A 51 -10.02 8.27 -7.60
N ASN A 52 -11.00 8.80 -6.85
CA ASN A 52 -12.40 8.44 -7.01
C ASN A 52 -13.00 8.85 -8.38
N LYS A 53 -12.38 9.77 -9.09
CA LYS A 53 -12.83 10.22 -10.42
C LYS A 53 -12.27 9.37 -11.55
N LEU A 54 -11.32 8.48 -11.26
CA LEU A 54 -10.69 7.63 -12.25
C LEU A 54 -11.47 6.33 -12.43
N GLU A 55 -11.56 5.88 -13.69
CA GLU A 55 -12.05 4.54 -13.99
C GLU A 55 -10.99 3.50 -13.62
N ASP A 56 -11.41 2.41 -12.97
CA ASP A 56 -10.52 1.33 -12.59
C ASP A 56 -10.53 0.23 -13.67
N GLY A 57 -9.48 0.19 -14.48
CA GLY A 57 -9.33 -0.84 -15.50
C GLY A 57 -8.61 -2.11 -15.04
N ASN A 58 -7.83 -2.07 -13.95
CA ASN A 58 -6.90 -3.16 -13.59
C ASN A 58 -6.63 -3.33 -12.09
N GLY A 59 -7.43 -2.75 -11.20
CA GLY A 59 -7.25 -2.80 -9.74
C GLY A 59 -6.22 -1.82 -9.17
N MET A 60 -5.65 -0.95 -10.01
CA MET A 60 -4.67 0.05 -9.56
C MET A 60 -5.30 1.16 -8.72
N VAL A 61 -6.47 1.64 -9.11
CA VAL A 61 -7.16 2.70 -8.39
C VAL A 61 -7.53 2.26 -6.96
N PRO A 62 -8.21 1.12 -6.72
CA PRO A 62 -8.48 0.66 -5.35
C PRO A 62 -7.22 0.32 -4.56
N TYR A 63 -6.14 -0.17 -5.19
CA TYR A 63 -4.86 -0.36 -4.53
C TYR A 63 -4.32 0.95 -3.92
N TRP A 64 -4.24 2.03 -4.71
CA TRP A 64 -3.74 3.31 -4.23
C TRP A 64 -4.69 4.00 -3.24
N LYS A 65 -6.00 3.81 -3.40
CA LYS A 65 -6.99 4.25 -2.39
C LYS A 65 -6.75 3.56 -1.05
N ALA A 66 -6.53 2.26 -1.03
CA ALA A 66 -6.20 1.52 0.19
C ALA A 66 -4.87 1.99 0.80
N TYR A 67 -3.87 2.29 -0.03
CA TYR A 67 -2.57 2.78 0.42
C TYR A 67 -2.69 4.17 1.09
N ILE A 68 -3.45 5.09 0.50
CA ILE A 68 -3.78 6.39 1.10
C ILE A 68 -4.53 6.20 2.43
N THR A 69 -5.51 5.30 2.46
CA THR A 69 -6.31 5.00 3.66
C THR A 69 -5.44 4.42 4.78
N TYR A 70 -4.46 3.56 4.44
CA TYR A 70 -3.45 3.08 5.37
C TYR A 70 -2.65 4.25 5.99
N TYR A 71 -2.12 5.17 5.18
CA TYR A 71 -1.37 6.32 5.69
C TYR A 71 -2.24 7.27 6.53
N LYS A 72 -3.51 7.44 6.17
CA LYS A 72 -4.46 8.19 6.98
C LYS A 72 -4.67 7.56 8.36
N SER A 73 -4.73 6.23 8.43
CA SER A 73 -4.77 5.49 9.71
C SER A 73 -3.50 5.72 10.53
N VAL A 74 -2.31 5.66 9.90
CA VAL A 74 -1.04 5.97 10.55
C VAL A 74 -1.01 7.39 11.09
N PHE A 75 -1.49 8.38 10.33
CA PHE A 75 -1.61 9.76 10.75
C PHE A 75 -2.48 9.90 12.01
N TYR A 76 -3.68 9.33 12.02
CA TYR A 76 -4.55 9.37 13.20
C TYR A 76 -3.93 8.72 14.43
N LEU A 77 -3.24 7.59 14.25
CA LEU A 77 -2.54 6.96 15.37
C LEU A 77 -1.45 7.86 15.97
N LYS A 78 -0.66 8.50 15.12
CA LYS A 78 0.39 9.45 15.56
C LYS A 78 -0.17 10.67 16.30
N LEU A 79 -1.40 11.07 16.00
CA LEU A 79 -2.13 12.10 16.75
C LEU A 79 -2.82 11.58 18.03
N GLY A 80 -2.63 10.33 18.41
CA GLY A 80 -3.31 9.71 19.56
C GLY A 80 -4.79 9.36 19.33
N LYS A 81 -5.31 9.56 18.11
CA LYS A 81 -6.70 9.26 17.73
C LYS A 81 -6.87 7.77 17.41
N LYS A 82 -6.69 6.93 18.43
CA LYS A 82 -6.63 5.47 18.27
C LYS A 82 -7.91 4.86 17.69
N GLU A 83 -9.08 5.35 18.09
CA GLU A 83 -10.37 4.86 17.57
C GLU A 83 -10.56 5.18 16.09
N ASP A 84 -10.25 6.40 15.68
CA ASP A 84 -10.32 6.82 14.28
C ASP A 84 -9.34 6.02 13.42
N SER A 85 -8.12 5.84 13.91
CA SER A 85 -7.12 4.99 13.26
C SER A 85 -7.65 3.55 13.09
N GLY A 86 -8.23 2.96 14.14
CA GLY A 86 -8.81 1.61 14.08
C GLY A 86 -9.98 1.46 13.11
N LYS A 87 -10.79 2.52 12.91
CA LYS A 87 -11.85 2.54 11.89
C LYS A 87 -11.26 2.60 10.48
N VAL A 88 -10.36 3.54 10.24
CA VAL A 88 -9.77 3.80 8.93
C VAL A 88 -8.93 2.61 8.43
N ILE A 89 -8.21 1.90 9.31
CA ILE A 89 -7.45 0.72 8.86
C ILE A 89 -8.35 -0.44 8.42
N LYS A 90 -9.55 -0.57 8.99
CA LYS A 90 -10.54 -1.55 8.53
C LYS A 90 -11.07 -1.21 7.14
N GLU A 91 -11.24 0.08 6.82
CA GLU A 91 -11.63 0.54 5.49
C GLU A 91 -10.55 0.19 4.46
N ALA A 92 -9.26 0.41 4.76
CA ALA A 92 -8.16 0.00 3.89
C ALA A 92 -8.17 -1.51 3.62
N SER A 93 -8.42 -2.31 4.67
CA SER A 93 -8.52 -3.77 4.53
C SER A 93 -9.72 -4.18 3.66
N ALA A 94 -10.87 -3.53 3.81
CA ALA A 94 -12.05 -3.80 3.00
C ALA A 94 -11.80 -3.50 1.52
N ILE A 95 -11.25 -2.32 1.20
CA ILE A 95 -10.90 -1.94 -0.19
C ILE A 95 -10.00 -3.00 -0.85
N LEU A 96 -8.95 -3.48 -0.15
CA LEU A 96 -8.03 -4.48 -0.70
C LEU A 96 -8.70 -5.85 -0.85
N ASN A 97 -9.61 -6.23 0.05
CA ASN A 97 -10.32 -7.49 -0.05
C ASN A 97 -11.28 -7.52 -1.26
N ASP A 98 -11.86 -6.39 -1.62
CA ASP A 98 -12.79 -6.25 -2.74
C ASP A 98 -12.11 -6.29 -4.12
N ILE A 99 -10.78 -6.15 -4.19
CA ILE A 99 -10.04 -6.31 -5.46
C ILE A 99 -10.15 -7.77 -5.91
N GLY A 100 -10.74 -8.02 -7.08
CA GLY A 100 -10.97 -9.37 -7.62
C GLY A 100 -9.66 -10.09 -7.95
N ASN A 101 -8.87 -9.55 -8.86
CA ASN A 101 -7.59 -10.12 -9.29
C ASN A 101 -6.44 -9.45 -8.53
N LYS A 102 -6.05 -10.04 -7.40
CA LYS A 102 -4.97 -9.51 -6.56
C LYS A 102 -3.60 -9.83 -7.13
N THR A 103 -2.78 -8.80 -7.28
CA THR A 103 -1.36 -8.92 -7.62
C THR A 103 -0.50 -9.23 -6.39
N SER A 104 0.79 -9.51 -6.59
CA SER A 104 1.77 -9.62 -5.51
C SER A 104 1.75 -8.39 -4.61
N GLU A 105 1.74 -7.17 -5.18
CA GLU A 105 1.69 -5.92 -4.43
C GLU A 105 0.38 -5.75 -3.64
N THR A 106 -0.75 -6.17 -4.21
CA THR A 106 -2.04 -6.13 -3.51
C THR A 106 -2.04 -7.02 -2.26
N TYR A 107 -1.54 -8.26 -2.39
CA TYR A 107 -1.41 -9.17 -1.25
C TYR A 107 -0.40 -8.66 -0.21
N ALA A 108 0.73 -8.12 -0.65
CA ALA A 108 1.74 -7.56 0.24
C ALA A 108 1.21 -6.34 1.01
N LEU A 109 0.45 -5.45 0.35
CA LEU A 109 -0.19 -4.32 1.00
C LEU A 109 -1.28 -4.77 1.98
N LEU A 110 -2.08 -5.78 1.62
CA LEU A 110 -3.09 -6.35 2.53
C LEU A 110 -2.43 -6.91 3.80
N ALA A 111 -1.33 -7.64 3.65
CA ALA A 111 -0.55 -8.14 4.78
C ALA A 111 0.02 -7.00 5.66
N LEU A 112 0.49 -5.89 5.05
CA LEU A 112 0.96 -4.70 5.76
C LEU A 112 -0.18 -4.03 6.54
N VAL A 113 -1.34 -3.83 5.92
CA VAL A 113 -2.55 -3.27 6.55
C VAL A 113 -3.00 -4.13 7.73
N GLN A 114 -3.00 -5.45 7.59
CA GLN A 114 -3.30 -6.39 8.67
C GLN A 114 -2.25 -6.30 9.79
N SER A 115 -0.96 -6.22 9.47
CA SER A 115 0.12 -6.06 10.44
C SER A 115 -0.07 -4.79 11.29
N PHE A 116 -0.45 -3.68 10.64
CA PHE A 116 -0.78 -2.46 11.36
C PHE A 116 -2.05 -2.60 12.21
N SER A 117 -3.05 -3.36 11.75
CA SER A 117 -4.34 -3.51 12.45
C SER A 117 -4.24 -4.35 13.72
N ILE A 118 -3.19 -5.17 13.88
CA ILE A 118 -3.04 -6.09 15.03
C ILE A 118 -3.00 -5.36 16.37
N GLN A 119 -2.52 -4.11 16.40
CA GLN A 119 -2.47 -3.27 17.60
C GLN A 119 -3.84 -2.85 18.15
N PHE A 120 -4.90 -3.04 17.36
CA PHE A 120 -6.30 -2.79 17.75
C PHE A 120 -7.03 -4.08 18.16
N ALA A 121 -6.34 -5.21 18.17
CA ALA A 121 -6.88 -6.51 18.51
C ALA A 121 -6.17 -7.12 19.71
N SER A 122 -6.81 -8.08 20.36
CA SER A 122 -6.25 -8.82 21.48
C SER A 122 -6.63 -10.30 21.44
N GLY A 123 -5.89 -11.13 22.18
CA GLY A 123 -6.19 -12.54 22.33
C GLY A 123 -6.33 -13.29 21.00
N MET A 124 -7.38 -14.08 20.85
CA MET A 124 -7.62 -14.89 19.64
C MET A 124 -7.80 -14.06 18.37
N ALA A 125 -8.28 -12.82 18.46
CA ALA A 125 -8.42 -11.94 17.32
C ALA A 125 -7.04 -11.56 16.75
N ALA A 126 -6.08 -11.21 17.59
CA ALA A 126 -4.70 -10.94 17.17
C ALA A 126 -4.05 -12.18 16.53
N GLY A 127 -4.30 -13.38 17.08
CA GLY A 127 -3.82 -14.64 16.49
C GLY A 127 -4.36 -14.88 15.06
N ARG A 128 -5.66 -14.63 14.83
CA ARG A 128 -6.26 -14.73 13.49
C ARG A 128 -5.67 -13.72 12.52
N ILE A 129 -5.46 -12.48 12.96
CA ILE A 129 -4.82 -11.45 12.12
C ILE A 129 -3.38 -11.88 11.77
N SER A 130 -2.60 -12.37 12.74
CA SER A 130 -1.23 -12.86 12.50
C SER A 130 -1.21 -14.03 11.49
N ALA A 131 -2.19 -14.93 11.53
CA ALA A 131 -2.32 -15.99 10.54
C ALA A 131 -2.62 -15.42 9.14
N GLY A 132 -3.54 -14.47 9.03
CA GLY A 132 -3.87 -13.79 7.77
C GLY A 132 -2.69 -13.02 7.18
N ILE A 133 -1.85 -12.39 8.02
CA ILE A 133 -0.61 -11.73 7.59
C ILE A 133 0.30 -12.73 6.89
N ARG A 134 0.55 -13.90 7.51
CA ARG A 134 1.41 -14.94 6.91
C ARG A 134 0.84 -15.48 5.60
N GLU A 135 -0.46 -15.68 5.55
CA GLU A 135 -1.14 -16.16 4.35
C GLU A 135 -0.99 -15.15 3.20
N ASN A 136 -1.33 -13.90 3.42
CA ASN A 136 -1.29 -12.88 2.38
C ASN A 136 0.15 -12.54 1.95
N ALA A 137 1.09 -12.43 2.89
CA ALA A 137 2.49 -12.25 2.56
C ALA A 137 3.06 -13.47 1.81
N GLY A 138 2.64 -14.70 2.16
CA GLY A 138 2.97 -15.91 1.42
C GLY A 138 2.47 -15.86 -0.03
N LYS A 139 1.20 -15.53 -0.26
CA LYS A 139 0.63 -15.34 -1.61
C LYS A 139 1.36 -14.26 -2.42
N ALA A 140 1.75 -13.17 -1.77
CA ALA A 140 2.56 -12.14 -2.44
C ALA A 140 3.88 -12.71 -2.96
N LEU A 141 4.57 -13.51 -2.15
CA LEU A 141 5.85 -14.10 -2.49
C LEU A 141 5.75 -15.29 -3.46
N GLU A 142 4.61 -15.99 -3.49
CA GLU A 142 4.30 -16.99 -4.53
C GLU A 142 4.16 -16.35 -5.92
N LEU A 143 3.55 -15.16 -5.97
CA LEU A 143 3.38 -14.39 -7.21
C LEU A 143 4.65 -13.64 -7.62
N ASP A 144 5.42 -13.13 -6.67
CA ASP A 144 6.71 -12.46 -6.87
C ASP A 144 7.63 -12.69 -5.68
N SER A 145 8.53 -13.65 -5.80
CA SER A 145 9.49 -14.01 -4.75
C SER A 145 10.49 -12.89 -4.39
N THR A 146 10.53 -11.81 -5.18
CA THR A 146 11.35 -10.62 -4.93
C THR A 146 10.60 -9.48 -4.24
N ASN A 147 9.32 -9.69 -3.87
CA ASN A 147 8.51 -8.65 -3.22
C ASN A 147 9.08 -8.29 -1.85
N VAL A 148 9.71 -7.11 -1.77
CA VAL A 148 10.36 -6.59 -0.56
C VAL A 148 9.37 -6.44 0.59
N ARG A 149 8.17 -5.91 0.30
CA ARG A 149 7.13 -5.70 1.31
C ARG A 149 6.63 -7.03 1.91
N GLY A 150 6.47 -8.06 1.07
CA GLY A 150 6.09 -9.40 1.52
C GLY A 150 7.10 -9.98 2.52
N TRP A 151 8.40 -9.92 2.19
CA TRP A 151 9.45 -10.36 3.09
C TRP A 151 9.53 -9.54 4.38
N TYR A 152 9.43 -8.20 4.28
CA TYR A 152 9.45 -7.31 5.43
C TYR A 152 8.30 -7.61 6.40
N VAL A 153 7.09 -7.79 5.88
CA VAL A 153 5.90 -8.05 6.72
C VAL A 153 6.00 -9.41 7.42
N LEU A 154 6.54 -10.45 6.75
CA LEU A 154 6.81 -11.73 7.40
C LEU A 154 7.84 -11.59 8.53
N GLY A 155 8.91 -10.84 8.31
CA GLY A 155 9.92 -10.58 9.33
C GLY A 155 9.36 -9.84 10.53
N SER A 156 8.58 -8.79 10.29
CA SER A 156 7.90 -8.02 11.32
C SER A 156 6.90 -8.87 12.11
N ASN A 157 6.07 -9.67 11.42
CA ASN A 157 5.11 -10.55 12.08
C ASN A 157 5.81 -11.62 12.94
N ASP A 158 6.90 -12.22 12.46
CA ASP A 158 7.67 -13.21 13.22
C ASP A 158 8.32 -12.57 14.47
N TYR A 159 8.85 -11.37 14.33
CA TYR A 159 9.47 -10.62 15.43
C TYR A 159 8.47 -10.33 16.57
N TYR A 160 7.27 -9.87 16.23
CA TYR A 160 6.26 -9.52 17.24
C TYR A 160 5.42 -10.71 17.71
N THR A 161 5.52 -11.87 17.07
CA THR A 161 4.85 -13.08 17.55
C THR A 161 5.60 -13.63 18.79
N PRO A 162 4.92 -13.87 19.93
CA PRO A 162 5.58 -14.44 21.09
C PRO A 162 6.24 -15.79 20.80
N ALA A 163 7.38 -16.06 21.42
CA ALA A 163 8.11 -17.33 21.26
C ALA A 163 7.26 -18.56 21.58
N SER A 164 6.32 -18.47 22.55
CA SER A 164 5.36 -19.52 22.89
C SER A 164 4.42 -19.88 21.72
N PHE A 165 4.24 -18.98 20.77
CA PHE A 165 3.49 -19.20 19.52
C PHE A 165 4.39 -19.38 18.31
N GLY A 166 5.68 -19.65 18.52
CA GLY A 166 6.66 -20.00 17.51
C GLY A 166 7.35 -18.82 16.83
N GLY A 167 7.16 -17.59 17.32
CA GLY A 167 7.79 -16.38 16.76
C GLY A 167 9.28 -16.26 17.09
N GLY A 168 9.94 -15.31 16.44
CA GLY A 168 11.34 -14.95 16.61
C GLY A 168 12.35 -15.86 15.90
N LYS A 169 11.90 -16.95 15.26
CA LYS A 169 12.80 -17.97 14.68
C LYS A 169 13.30 -17.65 13.28
N LYS A 170 12.57 -16.84 12.53
CA LYS A 170 12.83 -16.58 11.11
C LYS A 170 13.05 -15.10 10.78
N VAL A 171 13.09 -14.23 11.78
CA VAL A 171 13.22 -12.77 11.62
C VAL A 171 14.42 -12.42 10.73
N GLU A 172 15.60 -12.93 11.09
CA GLU A 172 16.84 -12.66 10.34
C GLU A 172 16.76 -13.14 8.88
N TYR A 173 16.22 -14.33 8.67
CA TYR A 173 16.04 -14.88 7.33
C TYR A 173 15.13 -13.99 6.46
N TYR A 174 13.97 -13.60 6.99
CA TYR A 174 13.01 -12.78 6.26
C TYR A 174 13.56 -11.37 5.98
N LEU A 175 14.22 -10.75 6.96
CA LEU A 175 14.78 -9.41 6.77
C LEU A 175 15.99 -9.41 5.81
N LYS A 176 16.81 -10.45 5.82
CA LYS A 176 17.86 -10.63 4.81
C LYS A 176 17.28 -10.75 3.40
N LYS A 177 16.18 -11.50 3.23
CA LYS A 177 15.46 -11.59 1.94
C LYS A 177 14.93 -10.23 1.51
N ALA A 178 14.31 -9.46 2.41
CA ALA A 178 13.83 -8.12 2.10
C ALA A 178 14.94 -7.18 1.64
N THR A 179 16.11 -7.19 2.32
CA THR A 179 17.24 -6.30 1.99
C THR A 179 18.03 -6.73 0.77
N SER A 180 18.00 -8.02 0.40
CA SER A 180 18.67 -8.55 -0.79
C SER A 180 17.81 -8.56 -2.04
N SER A 181 16.51 -8.28 -1.93
CA SER A 181 15.61 -8.18 -3.07
C SER A 181 15.82 -6.84 -3.79
N PRO A 182 15.83 -6.81 -5.13
CA PRO A 182 15.94 -5.56 -5.87
C PRO A 182 14.74 -4.68 -5.57
N ASP A 183 15.00 -3.41 -5.29
CA ASP A 183 13.94 -2.41 -5.16
C ASP A 183 13.41 -2.06 -6.56
N LYS A 184 12.21 -2.55 -6.87
CA LYS A 184 11.55 -2.26 -8.16
C LYS A 184 10.91 -0.87 -8.21
N ASN A 185 10.88 -0.15 -7.07
CA ASN A 185 10.26 1.17 -7.00
C ASN A 185 11.21 2.32 -7.35
N THR A 186 12.45 2.05 -7.78
CA THR A 186 13.43 3.09 -8.12
C THR A 186 13.36 3.57 -9.57
N ASP A 187 12.56 2.95 -10.43
CA ASP A 187 12.46 3.29 -11.86
C ASP A 187 11.08 3.86 -12.27
N ASP A 188 10.59 4.88 -11.54
CA ASP A 188 9.50 5.75 -12.02
C ASP A 188 10.05 6.91 -12.89
N SER A 189 11.15 6.70 -13.60
CA SER A 189 11.78 7.64 -14.52
C SER A 189 12.04 7.03 -15.88
N SER A 190 11.01 6.44 -16.51
CA SER A 190 11.07 6.08 -17.93
C SER A 190 9.74 6.37 -18.60
#